data_694cda301e82bae04a87e0a9b16da343
#
_entry.id   694cda301e82bae04a87e0a9b16da343
#
_cell.length_a   1.000
_cell.length_b   1.000
_cell.length_c   1.000
_cell.angle_alpha   90.00
_cell.angle_beta   90.00
_cell.angle_gamma   90.00
#
_symmetry.space_group_name_H-M   'P 1'
#
loop_
_entity.id
_entity.type
_entity.pdbx_description
1 polymer ?
#
loop_
_entity_poly.entity_id
_entity_poly.type
_entity_poly.pdbx_seq_one_letter_code
_entity_poly.pdbx_strand_id
1 'polypeptide(L)'
;MKEQYQSAASHQVHGGTQNPAPDQWVPFEWEEPGLGRQVHGEIAVVRRHGTSGWLQAGFWRTGPTSPGAQKDGSHRVVYSAPLGDETACVMEGSATLTVVATGKRYQIAPGSIVSSPKNLEVIWEINAPYFKKYWCIFNGTQPAPNPPRDLLVSNVSDNPAQWQAYHFVEPKEGPQVAGELFFIRQGGSTGTMLSGIWRSGKGIAGTSVDANGTLVTPYTGVLGDETILLLEGEVDVVETITGKTHSFRAGDVIGLSSGMHITWTSRGPFTKKLWVISRDQLSE
;
A
#
# COMPACT_ATOMS: atom_id res chain seq x y z
N MET A 1 1.56 -3.41 25.82
CA MET A 1 1.67 -4.15 24.53
C MET A 1 2.91 -3.72 23.74
N LYS A 2 4.10 -3.59 24.35
CA LYS A 2 5.34 -3.11 23.70
C LYS A 2 6.44 -4.15 23.53
N GLU A 3 6.25 -5.41 23.94
CA GLU A 3 7.35 -6.39 24.03
C GLU A 3 7.24 -7.64 23.16
N GLN A 4 6.37 -7.70 22.17
CA GLN A 4 6.23 -8.90 21.32
C GLN A 4 6.62 -8.73 19.84
N TYR A 5 7.30 -7.65 19.43
CA TYR A 5 7.52 -7.34 18.00
C TYR A 5 8.98 -7.34 17.54
N GLN A 6 9.88 -8.00 18.25
CA GLN A 6 11.23 -8.28 17.76
C GLN A 6 11.40 -9.78 17.43
N SER A 7 10.59 -10.30 16.53
CA SER A 7 10.95 -11.54 15.83
C SER A 7 11.71 -11.14 14.57
N ALA A 8 12.84 -11.80 14.31
CA ALA A 8 13.66 -11.62 13.13
C ALA A 8 12.78 -11.49 11.89
N ALA A 9 12.93 -10.38 11.14
CA ALA A 9 12.20 -10.15 9.91
C ALA A 9 12.45 -11.35 8.98
N SER A 10 11.46 -12.20 8.83
CA SER A 10 11.58 -13.32 7.91
C SER A 10 11.56 -12.76 6.51
N HIS A 11 12.61 -12.98 5.72
CA HIS A 11 12.64 -12.68 4.30
C HIS A 11 11.67 -13.63 3.60
N GLN A 12 10.42 -13.24 3.52
CA GLN A 12 9.36 -14.03 2.90
C GLN A 12 8.44 -13.16 2.05
N VAL A 13 7.84 -13.77 1.04
CA VAL A 13 6.74 -13.17 0.30
C VAL A 13 5.48 -13.25 1.15
N HIS A 14 4.86 -12.09 1.42
CA HIS A 14 3.53 -12.01 2.01
C HIS A 14 2.50 -11.95 0.88
N GLY A 15 1.39 -12.67 1.02
CA GLY A 15 0.33 -12.66 0.03
C GLY A 15 -1.05 -12.72 0.66
N GLY A 16 -2.01 -11.99 0.09
CA GLY A 16 -3.41 -12.06 0.49
C GLY A 16 -4.35 -11.56 -0.59
N THR A 17 -5.51 -12.17 -0.65
CA THR A 17 -6.55 -11.82 -1.61
C THR A 17 -7.44 -10.70 -1.10
N GLN A 18 -8.02 -9.93 -2.02
CA GLN A 18 -9.04 -8.93 -1.71
C GLN A 18 -10.30 -9.49 -1.03
N ASN A 19 -10.49 -10.80 -1.04
CA ASN A 19 -11.61 -11.48 -0.39
C ASN A 19 -11.11 -12.37 0.75
N PRO A 20 -10.64 -11.80 1.88
CA PRO A 20 -10.27 -12.57 3.06
C PRO A 20 -11.43 -13.42 3.55
N ALA A 21 -11.13 -14.59 4.11
CA ALA A 21 -12.14 -15.43 4.72
C ALA A 21 -12.85 -14.72 5.89
N PRO A 22 -14.11 -15.05 6.20
CA PRO A 22 -14.88 -14.34 7.24
C PRO A 22 -14.18 -14.28 8.62
N ASP A 23 -13.45 -15.31 8.99
CA ASP A 23 -12.70 -15.42 10.26
C ASP A 23 -11.41 -14.61 10.30
N GLN A 24 -10.96 -14.06 9.17
CA GLN A 24 -9.80 -13.18 9.09
C GLN A 24 -10.13 -11.72 9.42
N TRP A 25 -11.40 -11.35 9.46
CA TRP A 25 -11.84 -10.01 9.78
C TRP A 25 -11.98 -9.83 11.29
N VAL A 26 -11.32 -8.82 11.83
CA VAL A 26 -11.36 -8.45 13.25
C VAL A 26 -11.68 -6.98 13.40
N PRO A 27 -12.31 -6.53 14.50
CA PRO A 27 -12.56 -5.11 14.76
C PRO A 27 -11.27 -4.30 14.66
N PHE A 28 -11.33 -3.14 14.00
CA PHE A 28 -10.20 -2.22 13.95
C PHE A 28 -10.23 -1.29 15.16
N GLU A 29 -9.19 -1.37 15.97
CA GLU A 29 -9.03 -0.60 17.21
C GLU A 29 -7.74 0.22 17.18
N TRP A 30 -7.83 1.48 17.65
CA TRP A 30 -6.66 2.35 17.84
C TRP A 30 -6.92 3.38 18.94
N GLU A 31 -5.85 4.05 19.39
CA GLU A 31 -5.93 5.23 20.23
C GLU A 31 -5.86 6.48 19.35
N GLU A 32 -6.96 7.25 19.30
CA GLU A 32 -7.01 8.52 18.58
C GLU A 32 -6.62 9.66 19.54
N PRO A 33 -5.61 10.49 19.19
CA PRO A 33 -5.22 11.60 20.01
C PRO A 33 -6.40 12.53 20.35
N GLY A 34 -6.63 12.79 21.64
CA GLY A 34 -7.73 13.62 22.11
C GLY A 34 -9.11 12.96 22.19
N LEU A 35 -9.30 11.80 21.57
CA LEU A 35 -10.57 11.05 21.59
C LEU A 35 -10.47 9.71 22.33
N GLY A 36 -9.24 9.21 22.59
CA GLY A 36 -9.02 7.91 23.24
C GLY A 36 -9.30 6.71 22.33
N ARG A 37 -9.59 5.56 22.94
CA ARG A 37 -9.81 4.30 22.21
C ARG A 37 -10.99 4.40 21.26
N GLN A 38 -10.74 4.08 20.02
CA GLN A 38 -11.71 4.02 18.92
C GLN A 38 -11.85 2.58 18.41
N VAL A 39 -13.06 2.19 18.00
CA VAL A 39 -13.33 0.88 17.38
C VAL A 39 -14.26 1.12 16.20
N HIS A 40 -13.73 1.06 14.98
CA HIS A 40 -14.48 1.39 13.78
C HIS A 40 -14.16 0.43 12.62
N GLY A 41 -15.19 -0.22 12.09
CA GLY A 41 -15.05 -1.17 10.99
C GLY A 41 -14.24 -2.41 11.37
N GLU A 42 -13.79 -3.13 10.38
CA GLU A 42 -13.05 -4.38 10.53
C GLU A 42 -11.81 -4.39 9.61
N ILE A 43 -10.72 -5.02 10.07
CA ILE A 43 -9.51 -5.22 9.27
C ILE A 43 -9.22 -6.70 9.04
N ALA A 44 -8.64 -6.98 7.86
CA ALA A 44 -7.97 -8.24 7.55
C ALA A 44 -6.52 -7.92 7.18
N VAL A 45 -5.57 -8.35 8.01
CA VAL A 45 -4.16 -8.01 7.87
C VAL A 45 -3.46 -9.07 7.02
N VAL A 46 -2.83 -8.62 5.92
CA VAL A 46 -2.02 -9.47 5.02
C VAL A 46 -0.55 -9.42 5.40
N ARG A 47 -0.01 -8.24 5.67
CA ARG A 47 1.38 -8.04 6.09
C ARG A 47 1.41 -7.42 7.49
N ARG A 48 2.19 -8.02 8.40
CA ARG A 48 2.26 -7.59 9.80
C ARG A 48 3.58 -6.94 10.18
N HIS A 49 4.63 -7.11 9.36
CA HIS A 49 5.99 -6.66 9.68
C HIS A 49 6.75 -6.23 8.43
N GLY A 50 7.66 -5.29 8.62
CA GLY A 50 8.71 -4.91 7.67
C GLY A 50 10.08 -5.32 8.17
N THR A 51 11.12 -5.05 7.38
CA THR A 51 12.53 -5.24 7.77
C THR A 51 13.03 -4.10 8.66
N SER A 52 12.34 -2.96 8.64
CA SER A 52 12.63 -1.79 9.47
C SER A 52 11.34 -1.06 9.84
N GLY A 53 11.34 -0.40 11.01
CA GLY A 53 10.17 0.31 11.50
C GLY A 53 8.96 -0.58 11.78
N TRP A 54 7.78 0.03 11.83
CA TRP A 54 6.50 -0.67 11.96
C TRP A 54 5.74 -0.58 10.64
N LEU A 55 5.49 -1.71 10.02
CA LEU A 55 4.82 -1.82 8.72
C LEU A 55 3.68 -2.81 8.81
N GLN A 56 2.48 -2.36 8.41
CA GLN A 56 1.33 -3.25 8.23
C GLN A 56 0.57 -2.92 6.95
N ALA A 57 -0.07 -3.92 6.36
CA ALA A 57 -0.94 -3.75 5.21
C ALA A 57 -2.05 -4.80 5.17
N GLY A 58 -3.16 -4.46 4.53
CA GLY A 58 -4.29 -5.34 4.40
C GLY A 58 -5.52 -4.63 3.85
N PHE A 59 -6.69 -5.07 4.31
CA PHE A 59 -7.97 -4.51 3.93
C PHE A 59 -8.70 -3.99 5.16
N TRP A 60 -9.47 -2.92 4.97
CA TRP A 60 -10.43 -2.40 5.94
C TRP A 60 -11.79 -2.31 5.28
N ARG A 61 -12.84 -2.65 6.03
CA ARG A 61 -14.21 -2.55 5.57
C ARG A 61 -15.16 -2.02 6.65
N THR A 62 -16.29 -1.47 6.22
CA THR A 62 -17.42 -1.13 7.09
C THR A 62 -18.74 -1.34 6.35
N GLY A 63 -19.77 -1.66 7.11
CA GLY A 63 -21.14 -1.89 6.64
C GLY A 63 -22.12 -1.96 7.82
N PRO A 64 -23.39 -2.30 7.62
CA PRO A 64 -24.45 -2.19 8.63
C PRO A 64 -24.20 -2.92 9.96
N THR A 65 -23.35 -3.96 9.94
CA THR A 65 -23.03 -4.77 11.13
C THR A 65 -21.64 -4.50 11.69
N SER A 66 -20.86 -3.62 11.06
CA SER A 66 -19.50 -3.30 11.50
C SER A 66 -19.50 -2.39 12.73
N PRO A 67 -18.52 -2.53 13.62
CA PRO A 67 -18.35 -1.62 14.76
C PRO A 67 -18.36 -0.15 14.32
N GLY A 68 -19.11 0.68 15.05
CA GLY A 68 -19.19 2.14 14.82
C GLY A 68 -20.05 2.59 13.63
N ALA A 69 -20.50 1.68 12.76
CA ALA A 69 -21.37 2.01 11.64
C ALA A 69 -22.84 2.23 12.05
N GLN A 70 -23.57 3.02 11.27
CA GLN A 70 -25.03 3.16 11.38
C GLN A 70 -25.73 1.92 10.80
N LYS A 71 -27.00 1.75 11.11
CA LYS A 71 -27.82 0.61 10.64
C LYS A 71 -27.95 0.53 9.11
N ASP A 72 -27.84 1.66 8.42
CA ASP A 72 -27.84 1.71 6.94
C ASP A 72 -26.45 1.45 6.33
N GLY A 73 -25.42 1.32 7.15
CA GLY A 73 -24.03 1.13 6.75
C GLY A 73 -23.24 2.42 6.54
N SER A 74 -23.89 3.60 6.67
CA SER A 74 -23.14 4.86 6.67
C SER A 74 -22.25 4.95 7.92
N HIS A 75 -21.13 5.66 7.81
CA HIS A 75 -20.14 5.68 8.89
C HIS A 75 -19.39 7.00 8.92
N ARG A 76 -19.24 7.59 10.09
CA ARG A 76 -18.42 8.77 10.29
C ARG A 76 -17.27 8.45 11.25
N VAL A 77 -16.05 8.66 10.78
CA VAL A 77 -14.83 8.37 11.54
C VAL A 77 -13.92 9.59 11.53
N VAL A 78 -13.38 9.98 12.68
CA VAL A 78 -12.27 10.91 12.80
C VAL A 78 -11.00 10.08 12.93
N TYR A 79 -10.05 10.29 12.02
CA TYR A 79 -8.83 9.49 11.96
C TYR A 79 -7.64 10.35 11.58
N SER A 80 -6.65 10.41 12.44
CA SER A 80 -5.42 11.19 12.22
C SER A 80 -4.25 10.36 11.72
N ALA A 81 -4.46 9.10 11.36
CA ALA A 81 -3.38 8.15 11.05
C ALA A 81 -2.31 8.08 12.16
N PRO A 82 -2.70 7.89 13.44
CA PRO A 82 -1.74 7.97 14.56
C PRO A 82 -0.74 6.81 14.56
N LEU A 83 -1.08 5.72 13.87
CA LEU A 83 -0.23 4.53 13.75
C LEU A 83 0.94 4.73 12.78
N GLY A 84 0.86 5.69 11.86
CA GLY A 84 1.90 5.95 10.86
C GLY A 84 1.35 6.63 9.62
N ASP A 85 2.22 6.94 8.66
CA ASP A 85 1.79 7.36 7.32
C ASP A 85 0.98 6.24 6.66
N GLU A 86 -0.14 6.58 6.04
CA GLU A 86 -1.01 5.60 5.37
C GLU A 86 -1.12 5.92 3.88
N THR A 87 -1.03 4.89 3.03
CA THR A 87 -1.50 4.92 1.65
C THR A 87 -2.60 3.89 1.48
N ALA A 88 -3.77 4.32 1.03
CA ALA A 88 -4.95 3.49 0.84
C ALA A 88 -5.48 3.59 -0.59
N CYS A 89 -6.17 2.53 -1.04
CA CYS A 89 -6.92 2.52 -2.31
C CYS A 89 -8.35 2.07 -2.04
N VAL A 90 -9.32 2.88 -2.45
CA VAL A 90 -10.75 2.54 -2.34
C VAL A 90 -11.07 1.44 -3.33
N MET A 91 -11.65 0.34 -2.83
CA MET A 91 -12.04 -0.81 -3.64
C MET A 91 -13.54 -0.84 -3.89
N GLU A 92 -14.34 -0.52 -2.87
CA GLU A 92 -15.79 -0.53 -2.94
C GLU A 92 -16.38 0.63 -2.13
N GLY A 93 -17.54 1.15 -2.55
CA GLY A 93 -18.23 2.24 -1.88
C GLY A 93 -17.64 3.62 -2.17
N SER A 94 -18.07 4.62 -1.43
CA SER A 94 -17.62 6.00 -1.58
C SER A 94 -17.62 6.74 -0.24
N ALA A 95 -16.85 7.82 -0.16
CA ALA A 95 -16.81 8.66 1.03
C ALA A 95 -16.46 10.12 0.67
N THR A 96 -16.77 11.03 1.61
CA THR A 96 -16.20 12.38 1.62
C THR A 96 -15.14 12.46 2.69
N LEU A 97 -13.96 12.92 2.33
CA LEU A 97 -12.88 13.22 3.27
C LEU A 97 -12.83 14.72 3.53
N THR A 98 -12.73 15.13 4.78
CA THR A 98 -12.53 16.53 5.15
C THR A 98 -11.27 16.66 6.01
N VAL A 99 -10.26 17.37 5.53
CA VAL A 99 -9.07 17.71 6.30
C VAL A 99 -9.46 18.76 7.36
N VAL A 100 -9.39 18.42 8.64
CA VAL A 100 -9.92 19.27 9.73
C VAL A 100 -9.23 20.63 9.77
N ALA A 101 -7.91 20.66 9.67
CA ALA A 101 -7.12 21.90 9.78
C ALA A 101 -7.41 22.92 8.66
N THR A 102 -7.86 22.49 7.49
CA THR A 102 -8.03 23.37 6.32
C THR A 102 -9.47 23.44 5.82
N GLY A 103 -10.34 22.52 6.25
CA GLY A 103 -11.69 22.35 5.71
C GLY A 103 -11.73 21.80 4.27
N LYS A 104 -10.58 21.46 3.68
CA LYS A 104 -10.50 20.95 2.31
C LYS A 104 -11.21 19.61 2.21
N ARG A 105 -12.06 19.46 1.21
CA ARG A 105 -12.89 18.27 1.01
C ARG A 105 -12.51 17.54 -0.27
N TYR A 106 -12.60 16.20 -0.22
CA TYR A 106 -12.34 15.31 -1.33
C TYR A 106 -13.45 14.26 -1.42
N GLN A 107 -13.99 14.06 -2.61
CA GLN A 107 -14.86 12.92 -2.89
C GLN A 107 -14.02 11.75 -3.35
N ILE A 108 -14.20 10.59 -2.74
CA ILE A 108 -13.49 9.37 -3.10
C ILE A 108 -14.46 8.25 -3.43
N ALA A 109 -14.07 7.41 -4.40
CA ALA A 109 -14.85 6.29 -4.94
C ALA A 109 -13.88 5.16 -5.35
N PRO A 110 -14.36 4.02 -5.84
CA PRO A 110 -13.49 2.93 -6.27
C PRO A 110 -12.39 3.41 -7.23
N GLY A 111 -11.15 3.03 -6.96
CA GLY A 111 -9.96 3.48 -7.66
C GLY A 111 -9.31 4.74 -7.07
N SER A 112 -9.95 5.48 -6.17
CA SER A 112 -9.31 6.61 -5.50
C SER A 112 -8.18 6.13 -4.59
N ILE A 113 -7.01 6.77 -4.69
CA ILE A 113 -5.85 6.55 -3.84
C ILE A 113 -5.73 7.72 -2.88
N VAL A 114 -5.66 7.43 -1.59
CA VAL A 114 -5.53 8.41 -0.52
C VAL A 114 -4.22 8.16 0.22
N SER A 115 -3.35 9.16 0.29
CA SER A 115 -2.13 9.08 1.05
C SER A 115 -2.09 10.15 2.14
N SER A 116 -2.19 9.70 3.40
CA SER A 116 -2.28 10.56 4.59
C SER A 116 -0.96 10.53 5.36
N PRO A 117 -0.38 11.68 5.72
CA PRO A 117 0.71 11.73 6.66
C PRO A 117 0.22 11.42 8.08
N LYS A 118 1.11 10.87 8.90
CA LYS A 118 0.87 10.64 10.32
C LYS A 118 0.45 11.93 11.01
N ASN A 119 -0.54 11.84 11.89
CA ASN A 119 -1.13 12.92 12.68
C ASN A 119 -1.88 14.02 11.86
N LEU A 120 -2.21 13.76 10.61
CA LEU A 120 -3.14 14.62 9.86
C LEU A 120 -4.57 14.20 10.14
N GLU A 121 -5.32 15.02 10.87
CA GLU A 121 -6.70 14.72 11.23
C GLU A 121 -7.64 14.88 10.03
N VAL A 122 -8.33 13.79 9.68
CA VAL A 122 -9.28 13.71 8.57
C VAL A 122 -10.60 13.12 9.06
N ILE A 123 -11.70 13.77 8.72
CA ILE A 123 -13.03 13.22 8.89
C ILE A 123 -13.39 12.41 7.66
N TRP A 124 -13.72 11.14 7.86
CA TRP A 124 -14.26 10.24 6.85
C TRP A 124 -15.76 10.15 7.00
N GLU A 125 -16.50 10.64 6.03
CA GLU A 125 -17.96 10.50 5.92
C GLU A 125 -18.26 9.47 4.83
N ILE A 126 -18.46 8.22 5.27
CA ILE A 126 -18.64 7.06 4.40
C ILE A 126 -20.11 6.89 4.07
N ASN A 127 -20.42 6.71 2.79
CA ASN A 127 -21.78 6.52 2.29
C ASN A 127 -22.24 5.08 2.48
N ALA A 128 -23.51 4.92 2.79
CA ALA A 128 -24.18 3.61 2.82
C ALA A 128 -24.14 2.94 1.43
N PRO A 129 -24.30 1.60 1.36
CA PRO A 129 -24.43 0.67 2.49
C PRO A 129 -23.10 0.05 2.93
N TYR A 130 -22.02 0.20 2.17
CA TYR A 130 -20.77 -0.53 2.35
C TYR A 130 -19.57 0.23 1.80
N PHE A 131 -18.41 0.07 2.47
CA PHE A 131 -17.13 0.62 2.02
C PHE A 131 -16.00 -0.35 2.30
N LYS A 132 -15.02 -0.42 1.38
CA LYS A 132 -13.83 -1.23 1.51
C LYS A 132 -12.63 -0.55 0.87
N LYS A 133 -11.49 -0.60 1.57
CA LYS A 133 -10.21 -0.10 1.07
C LYS A 133 -9.08 -1.10 1.34
N TYR A 134 -8.11 -1.15 0.44
CA TYR A 134 -6.75 -1.57 0.74
C TYR A 134 -6.07 -0.46 1.55
N TRP A 135 -5.17 -0.82 2.45
CA TRP A 135 -4.34 0.11 3.20
C TRP A 135 -2.94 -0.46 3.44
N CYS A 136 -1.94 0.44 3.49
CA CYS A 136 -0.57 0.18 3.90
C CYS A 136 -0.15 1.33 4.82
N ILE A 137 0.28 1.01 6.04
CA ILE A 137 0.72 1.96 7.05
C ILE A 137 2.17 1.69 7.40
N PHE A 138 2.97 2.77 7.47
CA PHE A 138 4.35 2.71 7.89
C PHE A 138 4.66 3.78 8.94
N ASN A 139 5.41 3.37 9.99
CA ASN A 139 5.93 4.26 11.01
C ASN A 139 7.40 3.92 11.28
N GLY A 140 8.29 4.76 10.80
CA GLY A 140 9.72 4.66 11.05
C GLY A 140 10.09 5.05 12.49
N THR A 141 11.32 4.77 12.87
CA THR A 141 11.84 5.02 14.21
C THR A 141 12.30 6.47 14.41
N GLN A 142 12.64 7.17 13.30
CA GLN A 142 13.14 8.53 13.31
C GLN A 142 12.22 9.49 12.55
N PRO A 143 11.99 10.70 13.03
CA PRO A 143 11.28 11.73 12.29
C PRO A 143 12.00 12.05 10.97
N ALA A 144 11.22 12.25 9.89
CA ALA A 144 11.78 12.72 8.63
C ALA A 144 12.13 14.22 8.73
N PRO A 145 13.21 14.69 8.06
CA PRO A 145 13.62 16.09 8.12
C PRO A 145 12.59 17.05 7.50
N ASN A 146 11.85 16.59 6.49
CA ASN A 146 10.80 17.35 5.80
C ASN A 146 9.52 16.51 5.69
N PRO A 147 8.77 16.34 6.80
CA PRO A 147 7.59 15.51 6.79
C PRO A 147 6.50 16.12 5.90
N PRO A 148 5.78 15.30 5.12
CA PRO A 148 4.62 15.76 4.35
C PRO A 148 3.52 16.25 5.30
N ARG A 149 2.76 17.26 4.87
CA ARG A 149 1.70 17.88 5.68
C ARG A 149 0.32 17.79 5.06
N ASP A 150 0.24 17.44 3.78
CA ASP A 150 -0.99 17.45 3.02
C ASP A 150 -1.53 16.04 2.77
N LEU A 151 -2.86 15.94 2.73
CA LEU A 151 -3.54 14.78 2.19
C LEU A 151 -3.37 14.77 0.66
N LEU A 152 -2.82 13.68 0.13
CA LEU A 152 -2.69 13.48 -1.30
C LEU A 152 -3.82 12.56 -1.78
N VAL A 153 -4.52 12.97 -2.82
CA VAL A 153 -5.58 12.17 -3.46
C VAL A 153 -5.29 12.06 -4.95
N SER A 154 -5.28 10.83 -5.45
CA SER A 154 -5.02 10.45 -6.83
C SER A 154 -6.01 9.34 -7.22
N ASN A 155 -5.91 8.81 -8.43
CA ASN A 155 -6.76 7.71 -8.88
C ASN A 155 -5.94 6.68 -9.66
N VAL A 156 -6.33 5.40 -9.57
CA VAL A 156 -5.71 4.32 -10.34
C VAL A 156 -5.79 4.54 -11.85
N SER A 157 -6.77 5.33 -12.32
CA SER A 157 -6.94 5.71 -13.72
C SER A 157 -6.13 6.94 -14.15
N ASP A 158 -5.42 7.59 -13.23
CA ASP A 158 -4.60 8.75 -13.57
C ASP A 158 -3.57 8.39 -14.62
N ASN A 159 -3.45 9.23 -15.62
CA ASN A 159 -2.50 9.08 -16.72
C ASN A 159 -1.68 10.38 -16.83
N PRO A 160 -0.57 10.48 -16.10
CA PRO A 160 0.25 11.68 -16.13
C PRO A 160 0.81 11.93 -17.53
N ALA A 161 1.09 13.21 -17.87
CA ALA A 161 1.66 13.60 -19.15
C ALA A 161 3.03 12.91 -19.42
N GLN A 162 3.73 12.54 -18.35
CA GLN A 162 5.00 11.84 -18.45
C GLN A 162 5.05 10.68 -17.44
N TRP A 163 5.21 9.48 -17.96
CA TRP A 163 5.60 8.32 -17.19
C TRP A 163 7.13 8.25 -17.15
N GLN A 164 7.67 7.86 -16.02
CA GLN A 164 9.12 7.70 -15.82
C GLN A 164 9.48 6.24 -15.96
N ALA A 165 10.45 5.91 -16.82
CA ALA A 165 11.01 4.56 -16.87
C ALA A 165 11.58 4.19 -15.50
N TYR A 166 11.24 3.01 -14.99
CA TYR A 166 11.72 2.56 -13.69
C TYR A 166 13.11 1.96 -13.81
N HIS A 167 14.12 2.75 -13.44
CA HIS A 167 15.52 2.35 -13.38
C HIS A 167 15.92 1.98 -11.95
N PHE A 168 16.56 0.84 -11.79
CA PHE A 168 17.16 0.42 -10.53
C PHE A 168 18.42 -0.40 -10.77
N VAL A 169 19.20 -0.62 -9.72
CA VAL A 169 20.46 -1.38 -9.82
C VAL A 169 20.35 -2.58 -8.89
N GLU A 170 20.34 -3.76 -9.48
CA GLU A 170 20.41 -5.00 -8.73
C GLU A 170 21.87 -5.29 -8.33
N PRO A 171 22.12 -5.76 -7.09
CA PRO A 171 23.48 -5.98 -6.60
C PRO A 171 24.32 -6.97 -7.43
N LYS A 172 23.67 -7.96 -8.05
CA LYS A 172 24.36 -8.99 -8.84
C LYS A 172 24.23 -8.76 -10.34
N GLU A 173 23.05 -8.38 -10.80
CA GLU A 173 22.71 -8.28 -12.22
C GLU A 173 22.99 -6.87 -12.79
N GLY A 174 23.27 -5.89 -11.92
CA GLY A 174 23.55 -4.52 -12.31
C GLY A 174 22.30 -3.73 -12.73
N PRO A 175 22.45 -2.71 -13.62
CA PRO A 175 21.36 -1.83 -14.01
C PRO A 175 20.21 -2.56 -14.68
N GLN A 176 19.00 -2.27 -14.22
CA GLN A 176 17.74 -2.82 -14.73
C GLN A 176 16.79 -1.70 -15.15
N VAL A 177 15.93 -1.99 -16.12
CA VAL A 177 14.79 -1.13 -16.49
C VAL A 177 13.55 -2.02 -16.57
N ALA A 178 12.57 -1.73 -15.73
CA ALA A 178 11.38 -2.56 -15.61
C ALA A 178 10.11 -1.72 -15.53
N GLY A 179 9.47 -1.50 -16.68
CA GLY A 179 8.22 -0.75 -16.75
C GLY A 179 8.38 0.76 -16.55
N GLU A 180 7.26 1.39 -16.30
CA GLU A 180 7.12 2.82 -16.06
C GLU A 180 6.36 3.09 -14.76
N LEU A 181 6.67 4.19 -14.11
CA LEU A 181 5.98 4.62 -12.89
C LEU A 181 5.71 6.13 -12.85
N PHE A 182 4.80 6.52 -11.97
CA PHE A 182 4.73 7.87 -11.44
C PHE A 182 4.52 7.85 -9.93
N PHE A 183 5.00 8.90 -9.26
CA PHE A 183 4.91 9.03 -7.82
C PHE A 183 3.61 9.73 -7.41
N ILE A 184 2.97 9.23 -6.35
CA ILE A 184 1.89 9.90 -5.62
C ILE A 184 2.46 10.54 -4.36
N ARG A 185 3.31 9.80 -3.63
CA ARG A 185 3.98 10.26 -2.41
C ARG A 185 5.49 10.06 -2.52
N GLN A 186 6.26 11.06 -2.09
CA GLN A 186 7.73 11.04 -2.14
C GLN A 186 8.38 11.33 -0.76
N GLY A 187 7.78 10.91 0.33
CA GLY A 187 8.33 11.07 1.66
C GLY A 187 7.39 10.59 2.77
N GLY A 188 7.94 10.34 3.94
CA GLY A 188 7.23 9.95 5.15
C GLY A 188 7.30 11.01 6.25
N SER A 189 6.45 10.89 7.27
CA SER A 189 6.53 11.67 8.51
C SER A 189 7.63 11.14 9.41
N THR A 190 7.84 9.82 9.34
CA THR A 190 8.91 9.10 10.02
C THR A 190 9.52 8.11 9.05
N GLY A 191 10.84 8.10 8.91
CA GLY A 191 11.51 7.31 7.88
C GLY A 191 11.13 7.73 6.46
N THR A 192 11.18 6.80 5.52
CA THR A 192 10.83 7.01 4.11
C THR A 192 9.59 6.20 3.76
N MET A 193 8.58 6.85 3.19
CA MET A 193 7.44 6.19 2.56
C MET A 193 7.23 6.78 1.18
N LEU A 194 7.39 5.97 0.15
CA LEU A 194 7.15 6.31 -1.25
C LEU A 194 5.93 5.54 -1.74
N SER A 195 5.10 6.14 -2.56
CA SER A 195 4.02 5.40 -3.23
C SER A 195 3.74 5.94 -4.62
N GLY A 196 3.19 5.09 -5.47
CA GLY A 196 2.85 5.45 -6.84
C GLY A 196 2.21 4.32 -7.62
N ILE A 197 1.97 4.58 -8.89
CA ILE A 197 1.51 3.58 -9.85
C ILE A 197 2.69 3.15 -10.71
N TRP A 198 2.77 1.86 -10.96
CA TRP A 198 3.69 1.25 -11.91
C TRP A 198 2.90 0.40 -12.91
N ARG A 199 3.42 0.33 -14.14
CA ARG A 199 2.85 -0.50 -15.21
C ARG A 199 3.93 -1.10 -16.09
N SER A 200 3.63 -2.25 -16.68
CA SER A 200 4.44 -2.88 -17.72
C SER A 200 3.55 -3.61 -18.72
N GLY A 201 4.09 -3.88 -19.90
CA GLY A 201 3.38 -4.63 -20.94
C GLY A 201 3.78 -4.22 -22.34
N LYS A 202 3.06 -4.78 -23.30
CA LYS A 202 3.30 -4.48 -24.73
C LYS A 202 3.05 -3.01 -25.04
N GLY A 203 4.02 -2.36 -25.67
CA GLY A 203 3.93 -0.94 -26.05
C GLY A 203 4.26 0.05 -24.93
N ILE A 204 4.63 -0.43 -23.74
CA ILE A 204 5.13 0.43 -22.65
C ILE A 204 6.61 0.74 -22.91
N ALA A 205 6.96 2.03 -22.93
CA ALA A 205 8.33 2.48 -23.18
C ALA A 205 9.26 2.03 -22.06
N GLY A 206 10.54 1.80 -22.43
CA GLY A 206 11.59 1.43 -21.46
C GLY A 206 11.46 0.02 -20.88
N THR A 207 10.55 -0.82 -21.40
CA THR A 207 10.33 -2.18 -20.90
C THR A 207 10.75 -3.21 -21.94
N SER A 208 11.70 -4.08 -21.59
CA SER A 208 12.00 -5.27 -22.38
C SER A 208 10.97 -6.35 -22.03
N VAL A 209 10.04 -6.60 -22.95
CA VAL A 209 9.02 -7.65 -22.80
C VAL A 209 9.10 -8.63 -23.97
N ASP A 210 8.61 -9.86 -23.75
CA ASP A 210 8.47 -10.85 -24.82
C ASP A 210 7.33 -10.46 -25.79
N ALA A 211 7.10 -11.31 -26.81
CA ALA A 211 6.06 -11.10 -27.83
C ALA A 211 4.64 -11.00 -27.25
N ASN A 212 4.40 -11.57 -26.06
CA ASN A 212 3.13 -11.55 -25.34
C ASN A 212 3.00 -10.35 -24.39
N GLY A 213 4.07 -9.57 -24.20
CA GLY A 213 4.11 -8.46 -23.23
C GLY A 213 4.53 -8.87 -21.82
N THR A 214 5.08 -10.07 -21.64
CA THR A 214 5.58 -10.57 -20.35
C THR A 214 6.93 -9.92 -20.03
N LEU A 215 7.03 -9.34 -18.84
CA LEU A 215 8.28 -8.84 -18.26
C LEU A 215 8.81 -9.85 -17.24
N VAL A 216 10.09 -10.19 -17.34
CA VAL A 216 10.81 -10.94 -16.31
C VAL A 216 12.00 -10.10 -15.82
N THR A 217 12.11 -9.89 -14.51
CA THR A 217 13.21 -9.10 -13.95
C THR A 217 13.63 -9.64 -12.57
N PRO A 218 14.94 -9.64 -12.24
CA PRO A 218 15.38 -9.83 -10.86
C PRO A 218 14.95 -8.63 -10.02
N TYR A 219 14.72 -8.84 -8.73
CA TYR A 219 14.38 -7.77 -7.81
C TYR A 219 14.76 -8.14 -6.37
N THR A 220 15.48 -7.24 -5.68
CA THR A 220 15.93 -7.45 -4.28
C THR A 220 15.34 -6.45 -3.29
N GLY A 221 14.50 -5.51 -3.74
CA GLY A 221 13.93 -4.50 -2.86
C GLY A 221 14.98 -3.55 -2.28
N VAL A 222 15.94 -3.11 -3.09
CA VAL A 222 17.05 -2.23 -2.68
C VAL A 222 16.58 -0.88 -2.09
N LEU A 223 15.36 -0.46 -2.40
CA LEU A 223 14.79 0.80 -1.91
C LEU A 223 14.07 0.66 -0.56
N GLY A 224 13.83 -0.55 -0.10
CA GLY A 224 13.10 -0.83 1.13
C GLY A 224 12.10 -1.98 1.00
N ASP A 225 11.27 -2.15 2.01
CA ASP A 225 10.13 -3.08 1.97
C ASP A 225 9.09 -2.57 0.97
N GLU A 226 8.70 -3.39 0.01
CA GLU A 226 7.65 -3.04 -0.95
C GLU A 226 6.34 -3.75 -0.60
N THR A 227 5.24 -3.01 -0.57
CA THR A 227 3.88 -3.55 -0.41
C THR A 227 3.05 -3.09 -1.60
N ILE A 228 2.39 -4.03 -2.25
CA ILE A 228 1.76 -3.85 -3.55
C ILE A 228 0.29 -4.23 -3.46
N LEU A 229 -0.59 -3.42 -4.05
CA LEU A 229 -1.91 -3.86 -4.50
C LEU A 229 -1.85 -4.07 -6.02
N LEU A 230 -2.05 -5.30 -6.48
CA LEU A 230 -2.11 -5.57 -7.91
C LEU A 230 -3.44 -5.07 -8.46
N LEU A 231 -3.39 -4.12 -9.39
CA LEU A 231 -4.58 -3.46 -9.96
C LEU A 231 -5.10 -4.16 -11.21
N GLU A 232 -4.17 -4.59 -12.08
CA GLU A 232 -4.47 -5.27 -13.35
C GLU A 232 -3.41 -6.31 -13.65
N GLY A 233 -3.82 -7.39 -14.33
CA GLY A 233 -2.93 -8.46 -14.78
C GLY A 233 -2.64 -9.52 -13.72
N GLU A 234 -1.62 -10.32 -14.00
CA GLU A 234 -1.15 -11.41 -13.17
C GLU A 234 0.36 -11.35 -12.98
N VAL A 235 0.83 -11.82 -11.83
CA VAL A 235 2.25 -11.79 -11.45
C VAL A 235 2.65 -13.10 -10.80
N ASP A 236 3.82 -13.63 -11.21
CA ASP A 236 4.51 -14.65 -10.44
C ASP A 236 5.74 -14.05 -9.74
N VAL A 237 5.93 -14.43 -8.50
CA VAL A 237 7.10 -14.11 -7.68
C VAL A 237 7.79 -15.41 -7.32
N VAL A 238 9.01 -15.60 -7.80
CA VAL A 238 9.83 -16.78 -7.48
C VAL A 238 10.93 -16.36 -6.48
N GLU A 239 10.91 -16.96 -5.31
CA GLU A 239 11.99 -16.79 -4.32
C GLU A 239 13.25 -17.50 -4.83
N THR A 240 14.32 -16.74 -5.12
CA THR A 240 15.53 -17.29 -5.75
C THR A 240 16.23 -18.35 -4.89
N ILE A 241 16.17 -18.21 -3.55
CA ILE A 241 16.85 -19.12 -2.62
C ILE A 241 16.07 -20.42 -2.44
N THR A 242 14.75 -20.35 -2.30
CA THR A 242 13.91 -21.52 -1.99
C THR A 242 13.32 -22.18 -3.24
N GLY A 243 13.29 -21.46 -4.36
CA GLY A 243 12.59 -21.85 -5.59
C GLY A 243 11.07 -21.80 -5.47
N LYS A 244 10.54 -21.33 -4.35
CA LYS A 244 9.10 -21.25 -4.11
C LYS A 244 8.48 -20.20 -5.04
N THR A 245 7.40 -20.58 -5.72
CA THR A 245 6.63 -19.71 -6.60
C THR A 245 5.33 -19.30 -5.93
N HIS A 246 5.03 -18.00 -6.04
CA HIS A 246 3.78 -17.39 -5.59
C HIS A 246 3.13 -16.72 -6.79
N SER A 247 1.85 -17.01 -7.02
CA SER A 247 1.08 -16.44 -8.14
C SER A 247 0.00 -15.50 -7.59
N PHE A 248 -0.11 -14.32 -8.20
CA PHE A 248 -1.02 -13.26 -7.79
C PHE A 248 -1.82 -12.74 -8.99
N ARG A 249 -3.02 -12.24 -8.73
CA ARG A 249 -3.92 -11.63 -9.71
C ARG A 249 -4.45 -10.29 -9.22
N ALA A 250 -5.10 -9.56 -10.11
CA ALA A 250 -5.73 -8.28 -9.77
C ALA A 250 -6.58 -8.38 -8.50
N GLY A 251 -6.39 -7.43 -7.58
CA GLY A 251 -6.98 -7.36 -6.25
C GLY A 251 -6.15 -8.03 -5.14
N ASP A 252 -5.11 -8.77 -5.47
CA ASP A 252 -4.23 -9.36 -4.45
C ASP A 252 -3.23 -8.34 -3.91
N VAL A 253 -2.87 -8.52 -2.64
CA VAL A 253 -1.79 -7.78 -1.96
C VAL A 253 -0.53 -8.64 -1.92
N ILE A 254 0.61 -8.03 -2.26
CA ILE A 254 1.92 -8.67 -2.26
C ILE A 254 2.84 -7.86 -1.35
N GLY A 255 3.51 -8.49 -0.41
CA GLY A 255 4.54 -7.88 0.42
C GLY A 255 5.90 -8.51 0.15
N LEU A 256 6.87 -7.69 -0.23
CA LEU A 256 8.26 -8.08 -0.49
C LEU A 256 9.16 -7.43 0.56
N SER A 257 9.97 -8.23 1.24
CA SER A 257 10.93 -7.73 2.22
C SER A 257 12.18 -7.18 1.54
N SER A 258 12.71 -6.07 2.05
CA SER A 258 14.00 -5.52 1.59
C SER A 258 15.11 -6.57 1.70
N GLY A 259 15.97 -6.64 0.69
CA GLY A 259 17.06 -7.61 0.60
C GLY A 259 16.65 -9.03 0.19
N MET A 260 15.37 -9.25 -0.10
CA MET A 260 14.86 -10.54 -0.55
C MET A 260 15.12 -10.71 -2.07
N HIS A 261 15.90 -11.73 -2.43
CA HIS A 261 16.16 -12.04 -3.84
C HIS A 261 14.99 -12.79 -4.46
N ILE A 262 14.33 -12.17 -5.44
CA ILE A 262 13.24 -12.79 -6.19
C ILE A 262 13.42 -12.60 -7.71
N THR A 263 12.70 -13.42 -8.47
CA THR A 263 12.39 -13.14 -9.87
C THR A 263 10.94 -12.71 -9.94
N TRP A 264 10.72 -11.50 -10.44
CA TRP A 264 9.40 -10.94 -10.71
C TRP A 264 9.02 -11.22 -12.16
N THR A 265 7.85 -11.80 -12.39
CA THR A 265 7.29 -12.02 -13.71
C THR A 265 5.91 -11.36 -13.80
N SER A 266 5.81 -10.27 -14.54
CA SER A 266 4.53 -9.70 -14.95
C SER A 266 4.05 -10.42 -16.20
N ARG A 267 2.96 -11.20 -16.10
CA ARG A 267 2.42 -11.91 -17.24
C ARG A 267 1.76 -10.94 -18.23
N GLY A 268 2.03 -11.11 -19.50
CA GLY A 268 1.42 -10.31 -20.56
C GLY A 268 -0.11 -10.48 -20.65
N PRO A 269 -0.83 -9.58 -21.34
CA PRO A 269 -0.27 -8.48 -22.15
C PRO A 269 0.07 -7.22 -21.36
N PHE A 270 -0.48 -7.04 -20.15
CA PHE A 270 -0.36 -5.80 -19.36
C PHE A 270 -0.48 -6.09 -17.86
N THR A 271 0.30 -5.36 -17.06
CA THR A 271 0.26 -5.40 -15.59
C THR A 271 0.34 -3.99 -15.02
N LYS A 272 -0.46 -3.72 -13.99
CA LYS A 272 -0.48 -2.44 -13.26
C LYS A 272 -0.59 -2.67 -11.76
N LYS A 273 0.18 -1.94 -10.99
CA LYS A 273 0.17 -2.02 -9.52
C LYS A 273 0.21 -0.64 -8.86
N LEU A 274 -0.47 -0.50 -7.71
CA LEU A 274 -0.17 0.49 -6.70
C LEU A 274 0.95 -0.09 -5.84
N TRP A 275 2.07 0.63 -5.74
CA TRP A 275 3.20 0.23 -4.91
C TRP A 275 3.43 1.21 -3.77
N VAL A 276 3.86 0.68 -2.63
CA VAL A 276 4.30 1.43 -1.46
C VAL A 276 5.64 0.87 -1.03
N ILE A 277 6.67 1.70 -1.01
CA ILE A 277 8.00 1.36 -0.51
C ILE A 277 8.22 2.09 0.81
N SER A 278 8.68 1.36 1.82
CA SER A 278 8.95 1.92 3.14
C SER A 278 10.27 1.42 3.71
N ARG A 279 10.98 2.31 4.40
CA ARG A 279 12.19 1.99 5.16
C ARG A 279 12.43 3.04 6.24
N ASP A 280 13.11 2.66 7.32
CA ASP A 280 13.70 3.61 8.24
C ASP A 280 14.80 4.44 7.56
N GLN A 281 15.06 5.62 8.11
CA GLN A 281 16.26 6.35 7.72
C GLN A 281 17.47 5.53 8.15
N LEU A 282 18.42 5.37 7.23
CA LEU A 282 19.72 4.85 7.61
C LEU A 282 20.33 5.87 8.58
N SER A 283 20.72 5.43 9.78
CA SER A 283 21.61 6.23 10.63
C SER A 283 22.89 6.47 9.84
N GLU A 284 23.18 7.75 9.58
CA GLU A 284 24.48 8.17 9.04
C GLU A 284 25.63 7.71 9.94
#